data_2cc9a3e563a285eae25e05e9b305352c
#
_entry.id   2cc9a3e563a285eae25e05e9b305352c
#
_cell.length_a   1.000
_cell.length_b   1.000
_cell.length_c   1.000
_cell.angle_alpha   90.00
_cell.angle_beta   90.00
_cell.angle_gamma   90.00
#
_symmetry.space_group_name_H-M   'P 1'
#
loop_
_entity.id
_entity.type
_entity.pdbx_description
1 polymer ?
#
loop_
_entity_poly.entity_id
_entity_poly.type
_entity_poly.pdbx_seq_one_letter_code
_entity_poly.pdbx_strand_id
1 'polypeptide(L)'
;MIPEFEVTILGNTSSIPVHGRNHTAQILRFGQHFLLLDCGEGMQIQARKFKRKTAGINHIFISHLHGDHYLGLVGLLSSFHLSKRTNSLTIYGPKGLDEIITTHFRWSETKLSYQIKFVQTDPSGMNLLLDEDLFQVYSLILIYELTYHPLLFLFPQGAGTA
;
A
#
# COMPACT_ATOMS: atom_id res chain seq x y z
N MET A 1 -12.00 9.71 22.93
CA MET A 1 -10.82 10.42 22.39
C MET A 1 -10.75 10.03 20.93
N ILE A 2 -10.80 10.99 19.99
CA ILE A 2 -10.69 10.72 18.55
C ILE A 2 -9.25 10.23 18.30
N PRO A 3 -9.04 9.07 17.68
CA PRO A 3 -7.70 8.59 17.39
C PRO A 3 -6.98 9.53 16.42
N GLU A 4 -5.68 9.71 16.63
CA GLU A 4 -4.84 10.54 15.78
C GLU A 4 -4.79 9.95 14.37
N PHE A 5 -5.11 10.76 13.36
CA PHE A 5 -4.96 10.44 11.96
C PHE A 5 -3.80 11.23 11.36
N GLU A 6 -2.85 10.54 10.76
CA GLU A 6 -1.66 11.14 10.16
C GLU A 6 -1.44 10.58 8.75
N VAL A 7 -1.09 11.47 7.82
CA VAL A 7 -0.67 11.12 6.46
C VAL A 7 0.77 11.58 6.26
N THR A 8 1.65 10.65 5.90
CA THR A 8 3.03 10.96 5.51
C THR A 8 3.20 10.68 4.03
N ILE A 9 3.38 11.73 3.23
CA ILE A 9 3.66 11.62 1.80
C ILE A 9 5.15 11.35 1.64
N LEU A 10 5.51 10.16 1.15
CA LEU A 10 6.88 9.75 0.89
C LEU A 10 7.33 10.08 -0.54
N GLY A 11 6.39 10.09 -1.46
CA GLY A 11 6.59 10.44 -2.85
C GLY A 11 5.27 10.75 -3.54
N ASN A 12 5.33 11.57 -4.59
CA ASN A 12 4.16 12.07 -5.31
C ASN A 12 4.45 12.39 -6.80
N THR A 13 5.52 11.82 -7.36
CA THR A 13 5.76 11.94 -8.81
C THR A 13 5.16 10.76 -9.54
N SER A 14 4.70 11.03 -10.75
CA SER A 14 4.26 10.01 -11.70
C SER A 14 5.37 9.68 -12.70
N SER A 15 5.35 8.45 -13.23
CA SER A 15 6.16 7.92 -14.32
C SER A 15 7.65 7.86 -14.07
N ILE A 16 8.34 8.97 -13.89
CA ILE A 16 9.80 9.01 -13.68
C ILE A 16 10.17 9.83 -12.45
N PRO A 17 11.24 9.45 -11.72
CA PRO A 17 11.75 10.28 -10.63
C PRO A 17 12.25 11.61 -11.18
N VAL A 18 11.90 12.69 -10.51
CA VAL A 18 12.47 14.03 -10.81
C VAL A 18 13.28 14.51 -9.63
N HIS A 19 14.15 15.49 -9.87
CA HIS A 19 15.06 16.00 -8.86
C HIS A 19 14.32 16.35 -7.54
N GLY A 20 14.74 15.72 -6.45
CA GLY A 20 14.19 15.93 -5.11
C GLY A 20 12.80 15.31 -4.85
N ARG A 21 12.21 14.60 -5.81
CA ARG A 21 10.91 13.93 -5.66
C ARG A 21 11.04 12.45 -5.96
N ASN A 22 10.21 11.65 -5.30
CA ASN A 22 10.17 10.20 -5.43
C ASN A 22 8.81 9.73 -5.94
N HIS A 23 8.78 8.51 -6.45
CA HIS A 23 7.57 7.85 -6.90
C HIS A 23 6.53 7.76 -5.78
N THR A 24 5.27 7.60 -6.17
CA THR A 24 4.14 7.66 -5.26
C THR A 24 4.23 6.60 -4.16
N ALA A 25 4.17 7.06 -2.94
CA ALA A 25 4.01 6.24 -1.74
C ALA A 25 3.53 7.10 -0.58
N GLN A 26 2.57 6.61 0.21
CA GLN A 26 2.02 7.32 1.35
C GLN A 26 1.85 6.35 2.51
N ILE A 27 2.29 6.75 3.71
CA ILE A 27 1.97 6.02 4.93
C ILE A 27 0.83 6.75 5.63
N LEU A 28 -0.26 6.03 5.87
CA LEU A 28 -1.35 6.47 6.72
C LEU A 28 -1.21 5.82 8.10
N ARG A 29 -1.39 6.61 9.13
CA ARG A 29 -1.49 6.14 10.50
C ARG A 29 -2.85 6.52 11.07
N PHE A 30 -3.54 5.54 11.61
CA PHE A 30 -4.78 5.72 12.34
C PHE A 30 -4.68 5.01 13.69
N GLY A 31 -4.42 5.76 14.76
CA GLY A 31 -4.10 5.18 16.06
C GLY A 31 -2.84 4.30 15.99
N GLN A 32 -3.02 2.99 16.17
CA GLN A 32 -1.93 1.99 16.08
C GLN A 32 -1.84 1.29 14.72
N HIS A 33 -2.75 1.59 13.80
CA HIS A 33 -2.78 0.99 12.48
C HIS A 33 -1.91 1.78 11.50
N PHE A 34 -1.11 1.07 10.72
CA PHE A 34 -0.27 1.65 9.67
C PHE A 34 -0.63 1.01 8.34
N LEU A 35 -1.03 1.85 7.39
CA LEU A 35 -1.37 1.47 6.04
C LEU A 35 -0.36 2.09 5.08
N LEU A 36 -0.03 1.37 4.00
CA LEU A 36 0.77 1.91 2.91
C LEU A 36 -0.10 2.00 1.66
N LEU A 37 -0.19 3.20 1.08
CA LEU A 37 -0.82 3.43 -0.21
C LEU A 37 0.26 3.64 -1.25
N ASP A 38 0.28 2.78 -2.24
CA ASP A 38 1.33 2.63 -3.24
C ASP A 38 2.73 2.40 -2.64
N CYS A 39 3.60 1.84 -3.40
CA CYS A 39 4.95 1.49 -3.00
C CYS A 39 5.91 1.69 -4.16
N GLY A 40 6.04 2.93 -4.61
CA GLY A 40 6.98 3.30 -5.67
C GLY A 40 8.43 3.12 -5.25
N GLU A 41 9.31 3.15 -6.24
CA GLU A 41 10.75 3.03 -6.01
C GLU A 41 11.25 4.11 -5.04
N GLY A 42 12.18 3.72 -4.15
CA GLY A 42 12.74 4.63 -3.15
C GLY A 42 11.89 4.84 -1.90
N MET A 43 10.69 4.26 -1.81
CA MET A 43 9.79 4.41 -0.66
C MET A 43 10.48 4.15 0.67
N GLN A 44 11.27 3.09 0.80
CA GLN A 44 11.96 2.75 2.04
C GLN A 44 13.00 3.80 2.45
N ILE A 45 13.69 4.41 1.48
CA ILE A 45 14.67 5.47 1.72
C ILE A 45 13.93 6.69 2.26
N GLN A 46 12.80 7.06 1.66
CA GLN A 46 11.98 8.17 2.11
C GLN A 46 11.39 7.92 3.49
N ALA A 47 10.89 6.71 3.77
CA ALA A 47 10.39 6.35 5.10
C ALA A 47 11.47 6.57 6.18
N ARG A 48 12.72 6.16 5.91
CA ARG A 48 13.84 6.43 6.83
C ARG A 48 14.14 7.92 6.97
N LYS A 49 14.16 8.67 5.88
CA LYS A 49 14.38 10.12 5.87
C LYS A 49 13.34 10.85 6.73
N PHE A 50 12.07 10.44 6.62
CA PHE A 50 10.97 10.99 7.42
C PHE A 50 10.81 10.32 8.79
N LYS A 51 11.75 9.45 9.20
CA LYS A 51 11.76 8.73 10.48
C LYS A 51 10.49 7.89 10.69
N ARG A 52 9.92 7.35 9.60
CA ARG A 52 8.74 6.48 9.64
C ARG A 52 9.16 5.02 9.72
N LYS A 53 8.60 4.32 10.71
CA LYS A 53 8.81 2.87 10.89
C LYS A 53 7.88 2.11 9.94
N THR A 54 8.43 1.28 9.07
CA THR A 54 7.65 0.45 8.14
C THR A 54 7.22 -0.88 8.75
N ALA A 55 7.86 -1.32 9.85
CA ALA A 55 7.59 -2.63 10.47
C ALA A 55 6.13 -2.82 10.95
N GLY A 56 5.44 -1.72 11.27
CA GLY A 56 4.03 -1.73 11.70
C GLY A 56 3.01 -1.83 10.55
N ILE A 57 3.46 -1.75 9.29
CA ILE A 57 2.57 -1.84 8.13
C ILE A 57 2.07 -3.28 8.00
N ASN A 58 0.75 -3.46 8.11
CA ASN A 58 0.09 -4.76 7.94
C ASN A 58 -0.82 -4.81 6.71
N HIS A 59 -1.11 -3.66 6.12
CA HIS A 59 -1.96 -3.52 4.96
C HIS A 59 -1.29 -2.61 3.93
N ILE A 60 -1.15 -3.10 2.69
CA ILE A 60 -0.58 -2.38 1.56
C ILE A 60 -1.64 -2.34 0.46
N PHE A 61 -1.87 -1.17 -0.09
CA PHE A 61 -2.85 -0.94 -1.15
C PHE A 61 -2.11 -0.43 -2.38
N ILE A 62 -2.15 -1.19 -3.46
CA ILE A 62 -1.56 -0.81 -4.76
C ILE A 62 -2.68 -0.39 -5.69
N SER A 63 -2.62 0.86 -6.11
CA SER A 63 -3.66 1.45 -6.95
C SER A 63 -3.71 0.82 -8.34
N HIS A 64 -2.57 0.71 -9.02
CA HIS A 64 -2.47 0.09 -10.35
C HIS A 64 -1.04 -0.40 -10.64
N LEU A 65 -0.85 -1.10 -11.77
CA LEU A 65 0.40 -1.80 -12.09
C LEU A 65 1.39 -0.96 -12.92
N HIS A 66 1.32 0.37 -12.90
CA HIS A 66 2.42 1.16 -13.40
C HIS A 66 3.60 1.13 -12.41
N GLY A 67 4.82 1.06 -12.93
CA GLY A 67 6.02 0.80 -12.12
C GLY A 67 6.24 1.79 -10.98
N ASP A 68 5.91 3.06 -11.18
CA ASP A 68 6.00 4.12 -10.19
C ASP A 68 5.08 3.92 -8.96
N HIS A 69 4.13 2.97 -9.02
CA HIS A 69 3.22 2.63 -7.94
C HIS A 69 3.60 1.37 -7.15
N TYR A 70 4.39 0.43 -7.72
CA TYR A 70 4.64 -0.85 -7.03
C TYR A 70 6.08 -1.37 -7.09
N LEU A 71 6.99 -0.82 -7.90
CA LEU A 71 8.34 -1.38 -8.04
C LEU A 71 9.16 -1.38 -6.74
N GLY A 72 8.83 -0.54 -5.76
CA GLY A 72 9.41 -0.59 -4.43
C GLY A 72 8.92 -1.73 -3.55
N LEU A 73 7.82 -2.40 -3.94
CA LEU A 73 7.13 -3.40 -3.11
C LEU A 73 8.01 -4.63 -2.86
N VAL A 74 8.64 -5.19 -3.88
CA VAL A 74 9.52 -6.35 -3.75
C VAL A 74 10.65 -6.08 -2.75
N GLY A 75 11.28 -4.90 -2.84
CA GLY A 75 12.32 -4.49 -1.92
C GLY A 75 11.82 -4.35 -0.47
N LEU A 76 10.62 -3.81 -0.28
CA LEU A 76 9.99 -3.70 1.04
C LEU A 76 9.70 -5.08 1.64
N LEU A 77 9.11 -5.99 0.85
CA LEU A 77 8.79 -7.36 1.27
C LEU A 77 10.05 -8.14 1.65
N SER A 78 11.13 -7.99 0.87
CA SER A 78 12.44 -8.56 1.18
C SER A 78 13.01 -7.99 2.48
N SER A 79 12.89 -6.70 2.71
CA SER A 79 13.33 -6.05 3.96
C SER A 79 12.55 -6.56 5.17
N PHE A 80 11.25 -6.80 5.04
CA PHE A 80 10.44 -7.41 6.08
C PHE A 80 10.91 -8.84 6.41
N HIS A 81 11.24 -9.65 5.41
CA HIS A 81 11.80 -10.99 5.59
C HIS A 81 13.16 -10.94 6.32
N LEU A 82 14.08 -10.10 5.86
CA LEU A 82 15.40 -9.94 6.46
C LEU A 82 15.33 -9.42 7.91
N SER A 83 14.31 -8.64 8.22
CA SER A 83 14.01 -8.17 9.59
C SER A 83 13.26 -9.21 10.43
N LYS A 84 13.13 -10.46 9.95
CA LYS A 84 12.48 -11.58 10.64
C LYS A 84 11.02 -11.30 11.01
N ARG A 85 10.28 -10.60 10.16
CA ARG A 85 8.85 -10.43 10.32
C ARG A 85 8.16 -11.79 10.42
N THR A 86 7.23 -11.93 11.34
CA THR A 86 6.38 -13.14 11.51
C THR A 86 4.91 -12.86 11.29
N ASN A 87 4.48 -11.61 11.52
CA ASN A 87 3.09 -11.21 11.34
C ASN A 87 2.71 -11.25 9.86
N SER A 88 1.52 -11.73 9.55
CA SER A 88 0.95 -11.72 8.20
C SER A 88 0.87 -10.30 7.63
N LEU A 89 0.86 -10.22 6.32
CA LEU A 89 0.73 -8.98 5.56
C LEU A 89 -0.40 -9.16 4.55
N THR A 90 -1.31 -8.20 4.46
CA THR A 90 -2.34 -8.20 3.42
C THR A 90 -1.98 -7.15 2.37
N ILE A 91 -1.98 -7.56 1.10
CA ILE A 91 -1.74 -6.69 -0.06
C ILE A 91 -3.01 -6.67 -0.90
N TYR A 92 -3.56 -5.49 -1.07
CA TYR A 92 -4.70 -5.21 -1.92
C TYR A 92 -4.21 -4.61 -3.23
N GLY A 93 -4.70 -5.08 -4.35
CA GLY A 93 -4.29 -4.53 -5.63
C GLY A 93 -4.99 -5.16 -6.82
N PRO A 94 -4.72 -4.67 -8.03
CA PRO A 94 -5.36 -5.17 -9.23
C PRO A 94 -4.93 -6.59 -9.57
N LYS A 95 -5.70 -7.23 -10.43
CA LYS A 95 -5.39 -8.56 -10.98
C LYS A 95 -3.96 -8.60 -11.55
N GLY A 96 -3.22 -9.66 -11.22
CA GLY A 96 -1.85 -9.90 -11.69
C GLY A 96 -0.76 -9.41 -10.74
N LEU A 97 -1.07 -8.58 -9.74
CA LEU A 97 -0.07 -8.15 -8.75
C LEU A 97 0.51 -9.34 -7.97
N ASP A 98 -0.33 -10.27 -7.57
CA ASP A 98 0.05 -11.50 -6.87
C ASP A 98 1.00 -12.38 -7.72
N GLU A 99 0.70 -12.52 -9.03
CA GLU A 99 1.54 -13.27 -9.96
C GLU A 99 2.92 -12.61 -10.15
N ILE A 100 2.97 -11.29 -10.30
CA ILE A 100 4.23 -10.54 -10.41
C ILE A 100 5.11 -10.77 -9.17
N ILE A 101 4.55 -10.58 -7.98
CA ILE A 101 5.29 -10.68 -6.72
C ILE A 101 5.72 -12.13 -6.44
N THR A 102 4.82 -13.09 -6.59
CA THR A 102 5.12 -14.50 -6.35
C THR A 102 6.12 -15.05 -7.37
N THR A 103 6.04 -14.62 -8.64
CA THR A 103 7.01 -14.99 -9.67
C THR A 103 8.39 -14.46 -9.34
N HIS A 104 8.51 -13.21 -8.86
CA HIS A 104 9.80 -12.68 -8.43
C HIS A 104 10.42 -13.53 -7.32
N PHE A 105 9.67 -13.83 -6.23
CA PHE A 105 10.19 -14.61 -5.11
C PHE A 105 10.49 -16.07 -5.48
N ARG A 106 9.74 -16.65 -6.39
CA ARG A 106 10.00 -17.98 -6.94
C ARG A 106 11.35 -18.04 -7.65
N TRP A 107 11.64 -17.10 -8.55
CA TRP A 107 12.88 -17.09 -9.33
C TRP A 107 14.09 -16.59 -8.53
N SER A 108 13.89 -15.79 -7.49
CA SER A 108 14.95 -15.42 -6.54
C SER A 108 15.14 -16.47 -5.43
N GLU A 109 14.43 -17.60 -5.49
CA GLU A 109 14.47 -18.68 -4.49
C GLU A 109 14.26 -18.18 -3.04
N THR A 110 13.57 -17.05 -2.89
CA THR A 110 13.35 -16.43 -1.59
C THR A 110 12.09 -16.97 -0.93
N LYS A 111 12.26 -17.66 0.19
CA LYS A 111 11.14 -18.10 1.04
C LYS A 111 10.92 -17.10 2.17
N LEU A 112 9.85 -16.33 2.07
CA LEU A 112 9.51 -15.32 3.08
C LEU A 112 9.24 -15.96 4.45
N SER A 113 9.63 -15.27 5.53
CA SER A 113 9.42 -15.71 6.92
C SER A 113 7.99 -15.45 7.44
N TYR A 114 7.12 -14.88 6.62
CA TYR A 114 5.75 -14.50 6.97
C TYR A 114 4.81 -14.78 5.80
N GLN A 115 3.51 -14.82 6.08
CA GLN A 115 2.49 -15.04 5.08
C GLN A 115 2.06 -13.72 4.44
N ILE A 116 1.86 -13.74 3.11
CA ILE A 116 1.20 -12.67 2.37
C ILE A 116 -0.17 -13.17 1.93
N LYS A 117 -1.20 -12.37 2.25
CA LYS A 117 -2.55 -12.52 1.71
C LYS A 117 -2.74 -11.50 0.60
N PHE A 118 -3.00 -11.96 -0.61
CA PHE A 118 -3.39 -11.07 -1.71
C PHE A 118 -4.90 -10.95 -1.79
N VAL A 119 -5.39 -9.74 -1.93
CA VAL A 119 -6.79 -9.41 -2.14
C VAL A 119 -6.89 -8.63 -3.44
N GLN A 120 -7.48 -9.25 -4.45
CA GLN A 120 -7.71 -8.57 -5.71
C GLN A 120 -8.79 -7.51 -5.55
N THR A 121 -8.49 -6.28 -6.00
CA THR A 121 -9.48 -5.20 -6.04
C THR A 121 -10.40 -5.38 -7.25
N ASP A 122 -11.70 -5.18 -7.01
CA ASP A 122 -12.71 -5.23 -8.06
C ASP A 122 -12.80 -3.84 -8.73
N PRO A 123 -12.67 -3.76 -10.06
CA PRO A 123 -12.86 -2.51 -10.79
C PRO A 123 -14.33 -2.09 -10.95
N SER A 124 -15.30 -2.79 -10.40
CA SER A 124 -16.70 -2.44 -10.49
C SER A 124 -17.19 -1.71 -9.23
N GLY A 125 -17.40 -0.40 -9.33
CA GLY A 125 -18.02 0.39 -8.27
C GLY A 125 -17.15 0.63 -7.02
N MET A 126 -17.82 0.89 -5.90
CA MET A 126 -17.18 1.09 -4.59
C MET A 126 -17.18 -0.21 -3.81
N ASN A 127 -15.99 -0.67 -3.40
CA ASN A 127 -15.82 -1.93 -2.69
C ASN A 127 -15.15 -1.73 -1.34
N LEU A 128 -15.72 -2.31 -0.29
CA LEU A 128 -15.09 -2.38 1.03
C LEU A 128 -13.90 -3.34 0.99
N LEU A 129 -12.70 -2.83 1.25
CA LEU A 129 -11.46 -3.61 1.26
C LEU A 129 -11.02 -4.01 2.66
N LEU A 130 -11.18 -3.12 3.63
CA LEU A 130 -10.75 -3.32 5.01
C LEU A 130 -11.78 -2.69 5.94
N ASP A 131 -12.18 -3.45 6.95
CA ASP A 131 -13.09 -3.01 8.01
C ASP A 131 -12.39 -3.22 9.36
N GLU A 132 -12.05 -2.13 10.04
CA GLU A 132 -11.41 -2.10 11.34
C GLU A 132 -12.26 -1.29 12.32
N ASP A 133 -12.10 -1.50 13.61
CA ASP A 133 -12.92 -0.85 14.65
C ASP A 133 -12.96 0.69 14.55
N LEU A 134 -11.91 1.29 14.01
CA LEU A 134 -11.75 2.74 13.97
C LEU A 134 -11.99 3.35 12.58
N PHE A 135 -11.89 2.58 11.51
CA PHE A 135 -11.98 3.07 10.14
C PHE A 135 -12.32 1.95 9.15
N GLN A 136 -12.78 2.36 7.99
CA GLN A 136 -13.00 1.49 6.83
C GLN A 136 -12.22 2.00 5.63
N VAL A 137 -11.71 1.10 4.80
CA VAL A 137 -11.04 1.44 3.55
C VAL A 137 -11.86 0.92 2.38
N TYR A 138 -12.19 1.79 1.47
CA TYR A 138 -12.91 1.46 0.25
C TYR A 138 -12.05 1.75 -0.98
N SER A 139 -12.18 0.94 -2.02
CA SER A 139 -11.74 1.29 -3.37
C SER A 139 -12.90 1.86 -4.15
N LEU A 140 -12.63 2.90 -4.93
CA LEU A 140 -13.52 3.45 -5.94
C LEU A 140 -12.73 3.63 -7.23
N ILE A 141 -13.35 3.31 -8.36
CA ILE A 141 -12.73 3.55 -9.66
C ILE A 141 -13.09 4.92 -10.16
N LEU A 142 -12.05 5.68 -10.51
CA LEU A 142 -12.19 6.82 -11.40
C LEU A 142 -11.90 6.39 -12.84
N ILE A 143 -12.86 6.64 -13.72
CA ILE A 143 -12.65 6.54 -15.16
C ILE A 143 -12.19 7.93 -15.62
N TYR A 144 -10.92 8.03 -16.00
CA TYR A 144 -10.36 9.23 -16.60
C TYR A 144 -9.76 8.85 -17.95
N GLU A 145 -10.30 9.40 -19.04
CA GLU A 145 -9.82 9.23 -20.42
C GLU A 145 -9.45 7.79 -20.80
N LEU A 146 -10.36 6.82 -20.60
CA LEU A 146 -10.20 5.40 -20.92
C LEU A 146 -9.19 4.61 -20.05
N THR A 147 -8.66 5.22 -19.02
CA THR A 147 -7.84 4.51 -18.03
C THR A 147 -8.56 4.38 -16.68
N TYR A 148 -8.46 3.21 -16.06
CA TYR A 148 -9.07 2.93 -14.76
C TYR A 148 -8.05 3.20 -13.66
N HIS A 149 -8.31 4.19 -12.80
CA HIS A 149 -7.47 4.48 -11.63
C HIS A 149 -8.29 4.27 -10.36
N PRO A 150 -8.02 3.22 -9.57
CA PRO A 150 -8.68 3.06 -8.29
C PRO A 150 -8.22 4.16 -7.33
N LEU A 151 -9.17 4.86 -6.72
CA LEU A 151 -8.97 5.72 -5.57
C LEU A 151 -9.31 4.94 -4.30
N LEU A 152 -8.54 5.20 -3.27
CA LEU A 152 -8.80 4.66 -1.94
C LEU A 152 -9.44 5.75 -1.07
N PHE A 153 -10.56 5.39 -0.45
CA PHE A 153 -11.25 6.23 0.53
C PHE A 153 -11.14 5.60 1.90
N LEU A 154 -10.83 6.42 2.89
CA LEU A 154 -10.79 6.04 4.28
C LEU A 154 -11.88 6.78 5.02
N PHE A 155 -12.80 6.02 5.63
CA PHE A 155 -13.89 6.57 6.41
C PHE A 155 -13.66 6.26 7.89
N PRO A 156 -13.61 7.27 8.78
CA PRO A 156 -13.61 7.05 10.22
C PRO A 156 -14.89 6.32 10.65
N GLN A 157 -14.78 5.32 11.50
CA GLN A 157 -15.92 4.70 12.15
C GLN A 157 -16.58 5.70 13.10
N GLY A 158 -17.91 5.81 13.05
CA GLY A 158 -18.67 6.74 13.89
C GLY A 158 -18.85 8.16 13.35
N ALA A 159 -18.37 8.47 12.14
CA ALA A 159 -18.85 9.62 11.40
C ALA A 159 -20.26 9.26 10.87
N GLY A 160 -21.27 9.50 11.69
CA GLY A 160 -22.67 9.23 11.34
C GLY A 160 -22.99 9.86 9.99
N THR A 161 -23.66 9.11 9.15
CA THR A 161 -24.38 9.63 7.99
C THR A 161 -25.41 10.63 8.52
N ALA A 162 -25.12 11.91 8.38
CA ALA A 162 -26.10 12.98 8.53
C ALA A 162 -26.91 13.12 7.24
#